data_7f92a989e71125700bc70e343f297147
#
_entry.id   7f92a989e71125700bc70e343f297147
#
_cell.length_a   1.000
_cell.length_b   1.000
_cell.length_c   1.000
_cell.angle_alpha   90.00
_cell.angle_beta   90.00
_cell.angle_gamma   90.00
#
_symmetry.space_group_name_H-M   'P 1'
#
loop_
_entity.id
_entity.type
_entity.pdbx_description
1 polymer ?
#
loop_
_entity_poly.entity_id
_entity_poly.type
_entity_poly.pdbx_seq_one_letter_code
_entity_poly.pdbx_strand_id
1 'polypeptide(L)'
;MSILIYKQRHRHPNYKKTPKGNYAHIGYIATRPGAVKNEGMRHGLFGKLEPGAVKEFDTWQEAARLVRELSYRRVNMYRGIISFSPETAAELGLSDHKAWEDYIDRHILTLAKFNGIRVQDLQWVAAHHNEKGHPHIHVVFWNKHQRTMVPFVHPSIPDKIRKQ
;
A
#
# COMPACT_ATOMS: atom_id res chain seq x y z
N MET A 1 -2.89 25.59 -3.79
CA MET A 1 -1.75 24.87 -3.21
C MET A 1 -2.01 23.37 -3.21
N SER A 2 -1.09 22.61 -3.74
CA SER A 2 -1.20 21.15 -3.77
C SER A 2 -0.99 20.58 -2.38
N ILE A 3 -1.90 19.71 -1.93
CA ILE A 3 -1.79 19.06 -0.64
C ILE A 3 -1.71 17.56 -0.84
N LEU A 4 -0.60 16.99 -0.39
CA LEU A 4 -0.37 15.56 -0.35
C LEU A 4 0.04 15.21 1.08
N ILE A 5 -0.67 14.29 1.68
CA ILE A 5 -0.38 13.82 3.05
C ILE A 5 -0.04 12.34 2.99
N TYR A 6 1.10 11.98 3.59
CA TYR A 6 1.48 10.59 3.74
C TYR A 6 1.53 10.21 5.22
N LYS A 7 0.91 9.07 5.56
CA LYS A 7 0.96 8.47 6.89
C LYS A 7 1.41 7.03 6.78
N GLN A 8 2.25 6.58 7.70
CA GLN A 8 2.78 5.22 7.69
C GLN A 8 2.64 4.59 9.07
N ARG A 9 2.23 3.32 9.08
CA ARG A 9 2.06 2.52 10.30
C ARG A 9 2.52 1.09 10.03
N HIS A 10 2.64 0.30 11.09
CA HIS A 10 2.86 -1.14 11.02
C HIS A 10 2.38 -1.78 12.33
N ARG A 11 2.17 -3.09 12.29
CA ARG A 11 1.96 -3.89 13.51
C ARG A 11 3.28 -4.57 13.83
N HIS A 12 3.61 -4.69 15.12
CA HIS A 12 4.86 -5.31 15.52
C HIS A 12 4.95 -6.75 15.00
N PRO A 13 6.04 -7.14 14.29
CA PRO A 13 6.14 -8.48 13.68
C PRO A 13 6.08 -9.63 14.66
N ASN A 14 6.47 -9.40 15.91
CA ASN A 14 6.47 -10.44 16.95
C ASN A 14 5.15 -10.52 17.72
N TYR A 15 4.21 -9.61 17.45
CA TYR A 15 2.92 -9.64 18.13
C TYR A 15 2.07 -10.80 17.61
N LYS A 16 1.53 -11.60 18.51
CA LYS A 16 0.81 -12.83 18.19
C LYS A 16 -0.33 -12.64 17.18
N LYS A 17 -1.05 -11.51 17.27
CA LYS A 17 -2.21 -11.24 16.42
C LYS A 17 -1.85 -10.51 15.12
N THR A 18 -0.57 -10.22 14.87
CA THR A 18 -0.16 -9.47 13.68
C THR A 18 -0.50 -10.17 12.36
N PRO A 19 -0.26 -11.49 12.20
CA PRO A 19 -0.63 -12.15 10.93
C PRO A 19 -2.13 -12.03 10.62
N LYS A 20 -2.99 -12.28 11.60
CA LYS A 20 -4.43 -12.14 11.43
C LYS A 20 -4.82 -10.68 11.16
N GLY A 21 -4.19 -9.73 11.86
CA GLY A 21 -4.46 -8.31 11.67
C GLY A 21 -4.04 -7.82 10.30
N ASN A 22 -2.90 -8.28 9.79
CA ASN A 22 -2.46 -7.92 8.45
C ASN A 22 -3.36 -8.52 7.37
N TYR A 23 -3.80 -9.76 7.53
CA TYR A 23 -4.80 -10.36 6.63
C TYR A 23 -6.07 -9.51 6.59
N ALA A 24 -6.61 -9.18 7.76
CA ALA A 24 -7.84 -8.40 7.85
C ALA A 24 -7.69 -7.01 7.23
N HIS A 25 -6.52 -6.40 7.36
CA HIS A 25 -6.26 -5.09 6.78
C HIS A 25 -6.30 -5.12 5.25
N ILE A 26 -5.75 -6.17 4.63
CA ILE A 26 -5.83 -6.32 3.17
C ILE A 26 -7.29 -6.38 2.73
N GLY A 27 -8.11 -7.18 3.40
CA GLY A 27 -9.54 -7.26 3.11
C GLY A 27 -10.24 -5.92 3.29
N TYR A 28 -9.89 -5.19 4.34
CA TYR A 28 -10.46 -3.88 4.62
C TYR A 28 -10.18 -2.89 3.49
N ILE A 29 -8.92 -2.76 3.06
CA ILE A 29 -8.60 -1.80 2.00
C ILE A 29 -9.16 -2.22 0.64
N ALA A 30 -9.29 -3.52 0.39
CA ALA A 30 -9.80 -4.06 -0.87
C ALA A 30 -11.30 -3.90 -1.04
N THR A 31 -12.07 -3.93 0.04
CA THR A 31 -13.52 -4.10 -0.04
C THR A 31 -14.36 -3.04 0.68
N ARG A 32 -13.77 -2.12 1.44
CA ARG A 32 -14.56 -1.10 2.13
C ARG A 32 -15.36 -0.24 1.13
N PRO A 33 -16.49 0.39 1.55
CA PRO A 33 -17.37 1.09 0.62
C PRO A 33 -16.71 2.15 -0.26
N GLY A 34 -15.65 2.82 0.21
CA GLY A 34 -14.93 3.83 -0.57
C GLY A 34 -13.96 3.28 -1.59
N ALA A 35 -13.69 1.97 -1.60
CA ALA A 35 -12.74 1.36 -2.53
C ALA A 35 -13.26 1.43 -3.96
N VAL A 36 -12.42 1.95 -4.86
CA VAL A 36 -12.70 1.93 -6.30
C VAL A 36 -12.39 0.54 -6.81
N LYS A 37 -13.41 -0.16 -7.29
CA LYS A 37 -13.29 -1.57 -7.64
C LYS A 37 -12.67 -1.76 -9.01
N ASN A 38 -11.93 -2.85 -9.17
CA ASN A 38 -11.42 -3.29 -10.45
C ASN A 38 -12.60 -3.65 -11.36
N GLU A 39 -12.44 -3.46 -12.67
CA GLU A 39 -13.51 -3.73 -13.62
C GLU A 39 -14.03 -5.16 -13.48
N GLY A 40 -15.33 -5.29 -13.30
CA GLY A 40 -16.00 -6.60 -13.16
C GLY A 40 -15.75 -7.30 -11.82
N MET A 41 -15.05 -6.67 -10.87
CA MET A 41 -14.69 -7.26 -9.59
C MET A 41 -15.47 -6.64 -8.43
N ARG A 42 -15.48 -7.32 -7.29
CA ARG A 42 -16.10 -6.82 -6.06
C ARG A 42 -15.10 -6.18 -5.11
N HIS A 43 -13.84 -6.04 -5.55
CA HIS A 43 -12.77 -5.45 -4.77
C HIS A 43 -11.91 -4.58 -5.66
N GLY A 44 -11.05 -3.77 -5.05
CA GLY A 44 -10.17 -2.85 -5.76
C GLY A 44 -8.68 -3.10 -5.56
N LEU A 45 -8.29 -4.29 -5.07
CA LEU A 45 -6.89 -4.56 -4.78
C LEU A 45 -6.08 -4.80 -6.04
N PHE A 46 -4.94 -4.13 -6.13
CA PHE A 46 -3.95 -4.34 -7.19
C PHE A 46 -2.55 -4.29 -6.56
N GLY A 47 -1.54 -4.68 -7.29
CA GLY A 47 -0.18 -4.61 -6.77
C GLY A 47 0.83 -5.33 -7.63
N LYS A 48 2.00 -5.54 -7.05
CA LYS A 48 3.10 -6.17 -7.74
C LYS A 48 3.81 -7.11 -6.77
N LEU A 49 3.56 -8.40 -6.93
CA LEU A 49 4.19 -9.46 -6.15
C LEU A 49 5.37 -10.08 -6.90
N GLU A 50 5.48 -9.79 -8.20
CA GLU A 50 6.55 -10.24 -9.07
C GLU A 50 7.00 -9.09 -9.96
N PRO A 51 8.23 -9.12 -10.49
CA PRO A 51 8.68 -8.10 -11.45
C PRO A 51 7.75 -8.05 -12.67
N GLY A 52 7.59 -6.85 -13.23
CA GLY A 52 6.78 -6.65 -14.43
C GLY A 52 5.68 -5.65 -14.23
N ALA A 53 4.50 -5.92 -14.79
CA ALA A 53 3.36 -5.02 -14.74
C ALA A 53 2.57 -5.16 -13.43
N VAL A 54 1.88 -4.08 -13.07
CA VAL A 54 0.92 -4.10 -11.99
C VAL A 54 -0.20 -5.07 -12.33
N LYS A 55 -0.58 -5.90 -11.35
CA LYS A 55 -1.63 -6.89 -11.48
C LYS A 55 -2.87 -6.47 -10.67
N GLU A 56 -4.04 -6.56 -11.28
CA GLU A 56 -5.31 -6.54 -10.56
C GLU A 56 -5.63 -7.97 -10.19
N PHE A 57 -5.80 -8.24 -8.89
CA PHE A 57 -5.96 -9.62 -8.42
C PHE A 57 -7.37 -10.15 -8.71
N ASP A 58 -7.48 -11.43 -9.06
CA ASP A 58 -8.77 -12.08 -9.24
C ASP A 58 -9.57 -12.08 -7.93
N THR A 59 -8.89 -12.39 -6.82
CA THR A 59 -9.46 -12.26 -5.48
C THR A 59 -8.46 -11.54 -4.58
N TRP A 60 -8.98 -10.72 -3.65
CA TRP A 60 -8.09 -10.06 -2.69
C TRP A 60 -7.48 -11.05 -1.70
N GLN A 61 -8.16 -12.18 -1.46
CA GLN A 61 -7.71 -13.19 -0.52
C GLN A 61 -6.37 -13.81 -0.91
N GLU A 62 -6.07 -13.92 -2.20
CA GLU A 62 -4.78 -14.47 -2.63
C GLU A 62 -3.60 -13.63 -2.10
N ALA A 63 -3.72 -12.31 -2.16
CA ALA A 63 -2.70 -11.41 -1.60
C ALA A 63 -2.73 -11.41 -0.07
N ALA A 64 -3.91 -11.44 0.52
CA ALA A 64 -4.07 -11.45 1.98
C ALA A 64 -3.46 -12.71 2.60
N ARG A 65 -3.60 -13.87 1.95
CA ARG A 65 -2.99 -15.12 2.42
C ARG A 65 -1.46 -15.03 2.38
N LEU A 66 -0.89 -14.48 1.32
CA LEU A 66 0.55 -14.28 1.23
C LEU A 66 1.04 -13.35 2.35
N VAL A 67 0.36 -12.23 2.55
CA VAL A 67 0.71 -11.27 3.61
C VAL A 67 0.66 -11.93 4.98
N ARG A 68 -0.38 -12.72 5.25
CA ARG A 68 -0.51 -13.45 6.51
C ARG A 68 0.63 -14.44 6.70
N GLU A 69 0.96 -15.22 5.67
CA GLU A 69 2.03 -16.20 5.73
C GLU A 69 3.39 -15.53 5.99
N LEU A 70 3.70 -14.46 5.27
CA LEU A 70 4.92 -13.71 5.49
C LEU A 70 4.95 -13.08 6.88
N SER A 71 3.80 -12.66 7.40
CA SER A 71 3.70 -12.12 8.75
C SER A 71 4.03 -13.18 9.82
N TYR A 72 3.66 -14.44 9.59
CA TYR A 72 4.09 -15.54 10.47
C TYR A 72 5.60 -15.72 10.44
N ARG A 73 6.26 -15.36 9.35
CA ARG A 73 7.72 -15.39 9.21
C ARG A 73 8.36 -14.08 9.69
N ARG A 74 7.58 -13.20 10.32
CA ARG A 74 8.03 -11.92 10.88
C ARG A 74 8.54 -10.92 9.83
N VAL A 75 8.04 -11.01 8.61
CA VAL A 75 8.24 -9.96 7.61
C VAL A 75 7.39 -8.77 8.03
N ASN A 76 8.01 -7.60 8.14
CA ASN A 76 7.30 -6.40 8.57
C ASN A 76 6.48 -5.81 7.42
N MET A 77 5.19 -5.59 7.66
CA MET A 77 4.24 -5.04 6.69
C MET A 77 4.03 -3.56 6.99
N TYR A 78 4.58 -2.69 6.14
CA TYR A 78 4.35 -1.25 6.26
C TYR A 78 3.00 -0.91 5.65
N ARG A 79 2.20 -0.12 6.37
CA ARG A 79 0.89 0.37 5.92
C ARG A 79 1.00 1.85 5.64
N GLY A 80 0.81 2.25 4.39
CA GLY A 80 0.86 3.64 4.01
C GLY A 80 -0.50 4.13 3.53
N ILE A 81 -0.76 5.42 3.74
CA ILE A 81 -1.91 6.10 3.19
C ILE A 81 -1.42 7.39 2.57
N ILE A 82 -1.68 7.56 1.27
CA ILE A 82 -1.36 8.81 0.56
C ILE A 82 -2.69 9.49 0.25
N SER A 83 -2.91 10.66 0.82
CA SER A 83 -4.14 11.45 0.64
C SER A 83 -3.86 12.66 -0.22
N PHE A 84 -4.79 12.99 -1.11
CA PHE A 84 -4.69 14.12 -2.02
C PHE A 84 -5.87 15.05 -1.85
N SER A 85 -5.65 16.36 -2.04
CA SER A 85 -6.77 17.25 -2.30
C SER A 85 -7.31 16.95 -3.70
N PRO A 86 -8.61 17.22 -3.98
CA PRO A 86 -9.14 17.04 -5.33
C PRO A 86 -8.35 17.82 -6.37
N GLU A 87 -7.88 19.02 -6.04
CA GLU A 87 -7.08 19.87 -6.92
C GLU A 87 -5.74 19.22 -7.27
N THR A 88 -5.05 18.67 -6.27
CA THR A 88 -3.78 17.97 -6.49
C THR A 88 -3.97 16.76 -7.38
N ALA A 89 -5.02 15.96 -7.13
CA ALA A 89 -5.31 14.79 -7.96
C ALA A 89 -5.55 15.20 -9.41
N ALA A 90 -6.30 16.29 -9.64
CA ALA A 90 -6.55 16.81 -10.98
C ALA A 90 -5.25 17.28 -11.66
N GLU A 91 -4.41 18.02 -10.94
CA GLU A 91 -3.12 18.49 -11.45
C GLU A 91 -2.21 17.34 -11.87
N LEU A 92 -2.26 16.23 -11.16
CA LEU A 92 -1.44 15.05 -11.45
C LEU A 92 -2.08 14.13 -12.51
N GLY A 93 -3.26 14.48 -13.03
CA GLY A 93 -3.94 13.66 -14.03
C GLY A 93 -4.51 12.37 -13.48
N LEU A 94 -4.82 12.31 -12.20
CA LEU A 94 -5.33 11.11 -11.53
C LEU A 94 -6.85 11.02 -11.69
N SER A 95 -7.30 10.81 -12.94
CA SER A 95 -8.72 10.84 -13.30
C SER A 95 -9.38 9.47 -13.38
N ASP A 96 -8.61 8.41 -13.54
CA ASP A 96 -9.15 7.04 -13.63
C ASP A 96 -8.30 6.05 -12.85
N HIS A 97 -8.81 4.83 -12.74
CA HIS A 97 -8.16 3.77 -11.96
C HIS A 97 -6.75 3.46 -12.47
N LYS A 98 -6.57 3.42 -13.79
CA LYS A 98 -5.26 3.14 -14.38
C LYS A 98 -4.23 4.22 -14.02
N ALA A 99 -4.63 5.48 -14.02
CA ALA A 99 -3.75 6.58 -13.64
C ALA A 99 -3.28 6.42 -12.18
N TRP A 100 -4.16 5.99 -11.28
CA TRP A 100 -3.81 5.75 -9.89
C TRP A 100 -2.85 4.56 -9.75
N GLU A 101 -3.08 3.48 -10.50
CA GLU A 101 -2.16 2.33 -10.51
C GLU A 101 -0.77 2.76 -10.98
N ASP A 102 -0.67 3.52 -12.06
CA ASP A 102 0.59 3.98 -12.60
C ASP A 102 1.30 4.93 -11.63
N TYR A 103 0.53 5.79 -10.95
CA TYR A 103 1.07 6.70 -9.95
C TYR A 103 1.76 5.92 -8.83
N ILE A 104 1.05 4.98 -8.21
CA ILE A 104 1.64 4.25 -7.07
C ILE A 104 2.78 3.34 -7.52
N ASP A 105 2.72 2.75 -8.72
CA ASP A 105 3.80 1.91 -9.23
C ASP A 105 5.11 2.68 -9.34
N ARG A 106 5.06 3.95 -9.68
CA ARG A 106 6.25 4.81 -9.72
C ARG A 106 6.69 5.26 -8.32
N HIS A 107 5.76 5.69 -7.50
CA HIS A 107 6.08 6.34 -6.22
C HIS A 107 6.36 5.35 -5.09
N ILE A 108 5.94 4.09 -5.22
CA ILE A 108 6.26 3.07 -4.23
C ILE A 108 7.77 2.88 -4.08
N LEU A 109 8.55 3.16 -5.11
CA LEU A 109 10.00 3.05 -5.06
C LEU A 109 10.60 4.05 -4.05
N THR A 110 10.01 5.24 -3.95
CA THR A 110 10.41 6.23 -2.96
C THR A 110 10.10 5.74 -1.54
N LEU A 111 8.90 5.18 -1.34
CA LEU A 111 8.53 4.62 -0.03
C LEU A 111 9.46 3.48 0.37
N ALA A 112 9.78 2.60 -0.59
CA ALA A 112 10.68 1.49 -0.35
C ALA A 112 12.08 1.99 0.05
N LYS A 113 12.60 2.94 -0.69
CA LYS A 113 13.93 3.52 -0.43
C LYS A 113 14.04 4.10 0.97
N PHE A 114 13.05 4.89 1.41
CA PHE A 114 13.07 5.49 2.74
C PHE A 114 12.89 4.47 3.86
N ASN A 115 12.42 3.28 3.55
CA ASN A 115 12.28 2.19 4.51
C ASN A 115 13.36 1.11 4.36
N GLY A 116 14.41 1.39 3.60
CA GLY A 116 15.54 0.48 3.44
C GLY A 116 15.26 -0.77 2.62
N ILE A 117 14.26 -0.72 1.73
CA ILE A 117 13.88 -1.86 0.90
C ILE A 117 14.42 -1.65 -0.51
N ARG A 118 15.22 -2.62 -0.99
CA ARG A 118 15.73 -2.60 -2.37
C ARG A 118 14.60 -2.99 -3.34
N VAL A 119 14.64 -2.42 -4.54
CA VAL A 119 13.61 -2.66 -5.56
C VAL A 119 13.40 -4.16 -5.82
N GLN A 120 14.48 -4.93 -5.91
CA GLN A 120 14.40 -6.37 -6.17
C GLN A 120 13.78 -7.17 -5.02
N ASP A 121 13.71 -6.60 -3.82
CA ASP A 121 13.13 -7.24 -2.65
C ASP A 121 11.72 -6.74 -2.35
N LEU A 122 11.26 -5.74 -3.07
CA LEU A 122 9.98 -5.08 -2.81
C LEU A 122 8.81 -5.87 -3.37
N GLN A 123 7.80 -6.07 -2.53
CA GLN A 123 6.45 -6.50 -2.93
C GLN A 123 5.46 -5.52 -2.33
N TRP A 124 4.36 -5.29 -3.01
CA TRP A 124 3.35 -4.36 -2.51
C TRP A 124 1.98 -4.65 -3.08
N VAL A 125 0.97 -4.23 -2.33
CA VAL A 125 -0.44 -4.20 -2.77
C VAL A 125 -1.04 -2.87 -2.39
N ALA A 126 -2.06 -2.44 -3.11
CA ALA A 126 -2.70 -1.15 -2.88
C ALA A 126 -4.15 -1.17 -3.31
N ALA A 127 -4.91 -0.17 -2.85
CA ALA A 127 -6.26 0.06 -3.28
C ALA A 127 -6.53 1.57 -3.29
N HIS A 128 -7.14 2.05 -4.35
CA HIS A 128 -7.56 3.44 -4.47
C HIS A 128 -8.93 3.62 -3.83
N HIS A 129 -9.05 4.63 -3.01
CA HIS A 129 -10.31 4.98 -2.36
C HIS A 129 -10.70 6.39 -2.75
N ASN A 130 -11.98 6.59 -3.05
CA ASN A 130 -12.52 7.90 -3.34
C ASN A 130 -13.84 8.05 -2.58
N GLU A 131 -13.74 8.52 -1.35
CA GLU A 131 -14.85 8.66 -0.44
C GLU A 131 -15.09 10.15 -0.19
N LYS A 132 -16.33 10.61 -0.45
CA LYS A 132 -16.73 12.02 -0.28
C LYS A 132 -15.83 13.00 -1.03
N GLY A 133 -15.33 12.62 -2.22
CA GLY A 133 -14.46 13.48 -3.01
C GLY A 133 -13.04 13.63 -2.50
N HIS A 134 -12.63 12.83 -1.50
CA HIS A 134 -11.27 12.85 -0.96
C HIS A 134 -10.50 11.63 -1.42
N PRO A 135 -9.79 11.71 -2.56
CA PRO A 135 -9.06 10.56 -3.09
C PRO A 135 -7.83 10.23 -2.24
N HIS A 136 -7.63 8.93 -2.03
CA HIS A 136 -6.44 8.46 -1.33
C HIS A 136 -6.11 7.03 -1.76
N ILE A 137 -4.85 6.65 -1.55
CA ILE A 137 -4.39 5.28 -1.81
C ILE A 137 -3.95 4.68 -0.50
N HIS A 138 -4.48 3.51 -0.19
CA HIS A 138 -3.93 2.64 0.84
C HIS A 138 -2.91 1.72 0.20
N VAL A 139 -1.74 1.59 0.79
CA VAL A 139 -0.70 0.70 0.29
C VAL A 139 -0.15 -0.13 1.45
N VAL A 140 0.16 -1.39 1.15
CA VAL A 140 0.90 -2.27 2.06
C VAL A 140 2.11 -2.75 1.29
N PHE A 141 3.30 -2.54 1.84
CA PHE A 141 4.54 -2.90 1.16
C PHE A 141 5.52 -3.51 2.16
N TRP A 142 6.43 -4.33 1.64
CA TRP A 142 7.36 -5.08 2.47
C TRP A 142 8.58 -5.53 1.68
N ASN A 143 9.62 -5.94 2.41
CA ASN A 143 10.78 -6.61 1.86
C ASN A 143 10.52 -8.12 1.98
N LYS A 144 10.36 -8.83 0.86
CA LYS A 144 9.98 -10.25 0.85
C LYS A 144 11.00 -11.17 1.54
N HIS A 145 12.21 -10.69 1.77
CA HIS A 145 13.27 -11.48 2.40
C HIS A 145 13.59 -11.05 3.82
N GLN A 146 13.07 -9.89 4.25
CA GLN A 146 13.44 -9.33 5.54
C GLN A 146 12.61 -9.91 6.68
N ARG A 147 13.31 -10.41 7.70
CA ARG A 147 12.73 -10.79 8.98
C ARG A 147 13.19 -9.77 10.01
N THR A 148 12.27 -9.02 10.58
CA THR A 148 12.61 -7.98 11.53
C THR A 148 12.04 -8.31 12.90
N MET A 149 12.92 -8.47 13.90
CA MET A 149 12.51 -8.74 15.25
C MET A 149 11.91 -7.51 15.91
N VAL A 150 12.52 -6.34 15.64
CA VAL A 150 12.08 -5.06 16.18
C VAL A 150 12.05 -4.07 15.02
N PRO A 151 10.87 -3.87 14.38
CA PRO A 151 10.77 -2.92 13.29
C PRO A 151 10.90 -1.51 13.81
N PHE A 152 11.63 -0.68 13.08
CA PHE A 152 11.77 0.73 13.40
C PHE A 152 11.40 1.56 12.19
N VAL A 153 10.42 2.45 12.37
CA VAL A 153 10.05 3.45 11.38
C VAL A 153 10.42 4.81 11.97
N HIS A 154 11.42 5.45 11.39
CA HIS A 154 11.85 6.76 11.86
C HIS A 154 10.70 7.76 11.72
N PRO A 155 10.37 8.54 12.78
CA PRO A 155 9.24 9.46 12.72
C PRO A 155 9.30 10.49 11.59
N SER A 156 10.50 10.84 11.12
CA SER A 156 10.66 11.80 10.04
C SER A 156 10.47 11.22 8.64
N ILE A 157 10.36 9.88 8.48
CA ILE A 157 10.21 9.26 7.16
C ILE A 157 8.97 9.76 6.44
N PRO A 158 7.77 9.79 7.06
CA PRO A 158 6.59 10.34 6.38
C PRO A 158 6.76 11.78 5.91
N ASP A 159 7.41 12.62 6.71
CA ASP A 159 7.66 14.00 6.33
C ASP A 159 8.63 14.12 5.15
N LYS A 160 9.68 13.30 5.12
CA LYS A 160 10.63 13.27 4.02
C LYS A 160 9.95 12.86 2.71
N ILE A 161 9.05 11.90 2.77
CA ILE A 161 8.30 11.44 1.60
C ILE A 161 7.37 12.54 1.10
N ARG A 162 6.67 13.24 2.01
CA ARG A 162 5.75 14.32 1.63
C ARG A 162 6.45 15.49 0.95
N LYS A 163 7.71 15.70 1.20
CA LYS A 163 8.50 16.81 0.64
C LYS A 163 9.11 16.50 -0.72
N GLN A 164 8.95 15.30 -1.19
CA GLN A 164 9.54 14.89 -2.47
C GLN A 164 8.73 15.31 -3.68
#